data_e689ae2d20509537c64d85cf833079dc
#
_entry.id   e689ae2d20509537c64d85cf833079dc
#
_cell.length_a   1.000
_cell.length_b   1.000
_cell.length_c   1.000
_cell.angle_alpha   90.00
_cell.angle_beta   90.00
_cell.angle_gamma   90.00
#
_symmetry.space_group_name_H-M   'P 1'
#
loop_
_entity.id
_entity.type
_entity.pdbx_description
1 polymer ?
#
loop_
_entity_poly.entity_id
_entity_poly.type
_entity_poly.pdbx_seq_one_letter_code
_entity_poly.pdbx_strand_id
1 'polypeptide(L)'
;GEQIDAQTIRVDDENRGLLKQALIKEKLPVEDLAGYTEGEALDVDLGSKLPSGKPFGLREYQSDAVDIFYASGGVRGGSGVLVLPCGAGKTVIGIAAMSKVKQKTLILTTNITALRQWRQEIITKTTLTADQVGEYSGEVKEIRPVTVSSYQLLTYRKSKDGEFAHMDLFNSENWGLIIYDEVHMLPAPVFRSVANIQARRRLGLTATLVREDGAEDDVFSLIGPKKFDMPWKLLESQGWIATANCIEIRIPLEKKLQVEYSVADQREQFRLASENPAKLAVIHDLLEKHKGDNVLIIGQYIEQLELLSREFNAPVITGKTPNKEREVLYQKFKTKEITLLIVSKVANFAIDLPDANVAIQVSGTFGSRQEEAQRLGRVLRPKGEGIENIAHFYSIVSHNTKEQEFAQNRQMFLTQQGYNYQIEYAELASP
;
A
#
# COMPACT_ATOMS: atom_id res chain seq x y z
N GLY A 1 23.72 17.92 23.20
CA GLY A 1 24.36 16.80 23.90
C GLY A 1 25.67 17.23 24.55
N GLU A 2 26.11 16.52 25.57
CA GLU A 2 27.33 16.75 26.33
C GLU A 2 28.39 15.73 25.90
N GLN A 3 29.58 16.20 25.49
CA GLN A 3 30.70 15.32 25.18
C GLN A 3 31.33 14.81 26.47
N ILE A 4 31.33 13.49 26.68
CA ILE A 4 31.90 12.83 27.86
C ILE A 4 33.37 12.50 27.60
N ASP A 5 33.72 12.01 26.42
CA ASP A 5 35.08 11.71 25.99
C ASP A 5 35.20 11.82 24.46
N ALA A 6 36.34 11.42 23.89
CA ALA A 6 36.58 11.49 22.42
C ALA A 6 35.66 10.66 21.58
N GLN A 7 34.97 9.67 22.15
CA GLN A 7 34.11 8.70 21.43
C GLN A 7 32.68 8.66 22.00
N THR A 8 32.40 9.35 23.10
CA THR A 8 31.14 9.27 23.83
C THR A 8 30.50 10.65 23.99
N ILE A 9 29.23 10.72 23.55
CA ILE A 9 28.39 11.91 23.73
C ILE A 9 27.14 11.49 24.48
N ARG A 10 26.78 12.22 25.55
CA ARG A 10 25.48 12.10 26.19
C ARG A 10 24.46 12.90 25.41
N VAL A 11 23.35 12.27 25.08
CA VAL A 11 22.24 12.89 24.36
C VAL A 11 20.98 12.69 25.18
N ASP A 12 20.18 13.73 25.34
CA ASP A 12 18.88 13.66 25.99
C ASP A 12 17.92 12.82 25.16
N ASP A 13 17.04 12.06 25.81
CA ASP A 13 16.10 11.13 25.14
C ASP A 13 15.23 11.84 24.09
N GLU A 14 14.86 13.11 24.31
CA GLU A 14 14.10 13.94 23.38
C GLU A 14 14.84 14.20 22.05
N ASN A 15 16.16 14.21 22.07
CA ASN A 15 17.01 14.46 20.90
C ASN A 15 17.47 13.20 20.18
N ARG A 16 17.12 12.02 20.68
CA ARG A 16 17.54 10.73 20.14
C ARG A 16 17.14 10.54 18.67
N GLY A 17 15.88 10.83 18.32
CA GLY A 17 15.38 10.74 16.95
C GLY A 17 16.08 11.69 15.99
N LEU A 18 16.32 12.93 16.43
CA LEU A 18 17.04 13.94 15.64
C LEU A 18 18.48 13.53 15.38
N LEU A 19 19.17 12.98 16.41
CA LEU A 19 20.53 12.47 16.26
C LEU A 19 20.59 11.33 15.25
N LYS A 20 19.68 10.37 15.33
CA LYS A 20 19.62 9.27 14.36
C LYS A 20 19.43 9.76 12.93
N GLN A 21 18.49 10.68 12.71
CA GLN A 21 18.27 11.30 11.40
C GLN A 21 19.52 12.03 10.90
N ALA A 22 20.20 12.79 11.75
CA ALA A 22 21.43 13.49 11.38
C ALA A 22 22.54 12.51 10.97
N LEU A 23 22.75 11.44 11.74
CA LEU A 23 23.79 10.45 11.44
C LEU A 23 23.51 9.69 10.13
N ILE A 24 22.25 9.32 9.87
CA ILE A 24 21.88 8.64 8.64
C ILE A 24 22.06 9.54 7.41
N LYS A 25 21.72 10.84 7.51
CA LYS A 25 21.98 11.81 6.43
C LYS A 25 23.48 11.90 6.09
N GLU A 26 24.32 11.78 7.10
CA GLU A 26 25.79 11.72 6.93
C GLU A 26 26.27 10.29 6.51
N LYS A 27 25.35 9.36 6.20
CA LYS A 27 25.63 7.96 5.83
C LYS A 27 26.38 7.17 6.92
N LEU A 28 26.23 7.57 8.17
CA LEU A 28 26.78 6.87 9.32
C LEU A 28 25.74 5.84 9.83
N PRO A 29 26.09 4.55 9.91
CA PRO A 29 25.19 3.53 10.42
C PRO A 29 24.92 3.75 11.90
N VAL A 30 23.64 3.64 12.28
CA VAL A 30 23.20 3.82 13.67
C VAL A 30 22.70 2.49 14.21
N GLU A 31 23.31 2.01 15.30
CA GLU A 31 22.82 0.90 16.08
C GLU A 31 22.15 1.43 17.35
N ASP A 32 20.83 1.39 17.39
CA ASP A 32 20.03 1.98 18.44
C ASP A 32 19.55 0.89 19.43
N LEU A 33 20.29 0.74 20.52
CA LEU A 33 20.14 -0.40 21.46
C LEU A 33 19.62 -0.03 22.85
N ALA A 34 19.53 1.23 23.21
CA ALA A 34 19.24 1.66 24.57
C ALA A 34 17.94 2.48 24.69
N GLY A 35 17.39 2.60 25.89
CA GLY A 35 16.25 3.45 26.21
C GLY A 35 14.90 2.96 25.70
N TYR A 36 14.77 1.67 25.37
CA TYR A 36 13.51 1.04 24.99
C TYR A 36 12.86 0.28 26.13
N THR A 37 11.54 0.31 26.17
CA THR A 37 10.75 -0.57 27.04
C THR A 37 10.45 -1.88 26.30
N GLU A 38 10.52 -3.00 27.03
CA GLU A 38 10.18 -4.33 26.48
C GLU A 38 8.69 -4.45 26.15
N GLY A 39 7.86 -3.62 26.75
CA GLY A 39 6.41 -3.70 26.64
C GLY A 39 5.77 -4.65 27.63
N GLU A 40 4.46 -4.62 27.70
CA GLU A 40 3.66 -5.49 28.54
C GLU A 40 3.34 -6.81 27.82
N ALA A 41 3.44 -7.92 28.52
CA ALA A 41 3.20 -9.24 27.94
C ALA A 41 1.76 -9.40 27.45
N LEU A 42 1.59 -10.07 26.34
CA LEU A 42 0.31 -10.44 25.73
C LEU A 42 0.36 -11.92 25.35
N ASP A 43 -0.56 -12.70 25.91
CA ASP A 43 -0.71 -14.09 25.48
C ASP A 43 -1.51 -14.15 24.15
N VAL A 44 -0.79 -14.48 23.10
CA VAL A 44 -1.32 -14.55 21.73
C VAL A 44 -0.58 -15.59 20.92
N ASP A 45 -1.35 -16.48 20.28
CA ASP A 45 -0.85 -17.47 19.33
C ASP A 45 -1.61 -17.40 18.01
N LEU A 46 -0.99 -17.88 16.93
CA LEU A 46 -1.69 -18.05 15.66
C LEU A 46 -2.73 -19.16 15.77
N GLY A 47 -3.91 -18.92 15.23
CA GLY A 47 -4.93 -19.95 15.06
C GLY A 47 -4.47 -21.03 14.08
N SER A 48 -4.87 -22.26 14.29
CA SER A 48 -4.61 -23.37 13.33
C SER A 48 -5.70 -23.54 12.27
N LYS A 49 -6.84 -22.86 12.43
CA LYS A 49 -7.99 -22.92 11.53
C LYS A 49 -8.64 -21.53 11.42
N LEU A 50 -9.19 -21.26 10.26
CA LEU A 50 -10.05 -20.10 10.01
C LEU A 50 -11.47 -20.38 10.57
N PRO A 51 -12.31 -19.34 10.76
CA PRO A 51 -13.72 -19.51 11.15
C PRO A 51 -14.53 -20.40 10.22
N SER A 52 -14.11 -20.51 8.96
CA SER A 52 -14.69 -21.42 7.94
C SER A 52 -14.34 -22.90 8.19
N GLY A 53 -13.51 -23.23 9.19
CA GLY A 53 -12.98 -24.55 9.45
C GLY A 53 -11.78 -24.97 8.57
N LYS A 54 -11.41 -24.16 7.59
CA LYS A 54 -10.22 -24.43 6.75
C LYS A 54 -8.93 -24.32 7.57
N PRO A 55 -7.94 -25.20 7.33
CA PRO A 55 -6.62 -25.06 7.96
C PRO A 55 -6.02 -23.69 7.67
N PHE A 56 -5.37 -23.11 8.67
CA PHE A 56 -4.60 -21.87 8.56
C PHE A 56 -3.17 -22.12 9.00
N GLY A 57 -2.22 -21.62 8.23
CA GLY A 57 -0.79 -21.70 8.54
C GLY A 57 -0.03 -20.68 7.72
N LEU A 58 1.19 -20.39 8.13
CA LEU A 58 2.08 -19.51 7.38
C LEU A 58 2.67 -20.25 6.19
N ARG A 59 2.86 -19.53 5.10
CA ARG A 59 3.71 -19.96 3.99
C ARG A 59 5.17 -19.89 4.43
N GLU A 60 6.05 -20.66 3.78
CA GLU A 60 7.47 -20.72 4.13
C GLU A 60 8.09 -19.32 4.18
N TYR A 61 7.98 -18.53 3.12
CA TYR A 61 8.55 -17.17 3.09
C TYR A 61 7.94 -16.22 4.14
N GLN A 62 6.71 -16.46 4.60
CA GLN A 62 6.09 -15.66 5.67
C GLN A 62 6.73 -16.00 7.02
N SER A 63 6.99 -17.28 7.25
CA SER A 63 7.73 -17.73 8.44
C SER A 63 9.15 -17.16 8.44
N ASP A 64 9.85 -17.26 7.31
CA ASP A 64 11.23 -16.74 7.16
C ASP A 64 11.28 -15.24 7.43
N ALA A 65 10.34 -14.47 6.85
CA ALA A 65 10.26 -13.02 7.07
C ALA A 65 10.09 -12.66 8.55
N VAL A 66 9.23 -13.41 9.26
CA VAL A 66 9.00 -13.23 10.72
C VAL A 66 10.23 -13.62 11.52
N ASP A 67 10.88 -14.74 11.22
CA ASP A 67 12.06 -15.21 11.93
C ASP A 67 13.27 -14.27 11.73
N ILE A 68 13.47 -13.76 10.52
CA ILE A 68 14.48 -12.75 10.22
C ILE A 68 14.20 -11.44 10.98
N PHE A 69 12.95 -11.00 11.02
CA PHE A 69 12.55 -9.82 11.78
C PHE A 69 12.81 -10.01 13.28
N TYR A 70 12.34 -11.11 13.85
CA TYR A 70 12.41 -11.37 15.29
C TYR A 70 13.83 -11.69 15.75
N ALA A 71 14.64 -12.35 14.93
CA ALA A 71 16.04 -12.71 15.17
C ALA A 71 16.23 -13.35 16.56
N SER A 72 15.44 -14.38 16.87
CA SER A 72 15.40 -15.10 18.16
C SER A 72 15.18 -14.21 19.40
N GLY A 73 14.57 -13.04 19.24
CA GLY A 73 14.34 -12.09 20.33
C GLY A 73 15.58 -11.36 20.82
N GLY A 74 16.69 -11.48 20.12
CA GLY A 74 17.96 -10.85 20.47
C GLY A 74 17.88 -9.30 20.46
N VAL A 75 18.92 -8.65 20.97
CA VAL A 75 19.00 -7.18 21.08
C VAL A 75 18.86 -6.49 19.72
N ARG A 76 19.36 -7.12 18.65
CA ARG A 76 19.30 -6.62 17.27
C ARG A 76 18.05 -7.08 16.52
N GLY A 77 17.17 -7.86 17.15
CA GLY A 77 15.92 -8.36 16.58
C GLY A 77 14.73 -7.46 16.87
N GLY A 78 13.68 -7.58 16.05
CA GLY A 78 12.40 -6.93 16.27
C GLY A 78 12.31 -5.47 15.81
N SER A 79 13.31 -4.94 15.09
CA SER A 79 13.25 -3.62 14.46
C SER A 79 13.70 -3.69 13.01
N GLY A 80 12.86 -3.25 12.08
CA GLY A 80 13.17 -3.21 10.66
C GLY A 80 11.98 -3.23 9.73
N VAL A 81 12.27 -3.12 8.45
CA VAL A 81 11.28 -3.05 7.38
C VAL A 81 11.30 -4.36 6.57
N LEU A 82 10.11 -4.90 6.32
CA LEU A 82 9.89 -6.04 5.43
C LEU A 82 9.23 -5.52 4.14
N VAL A 83 9.86 -5.80 3.03
CA VAL A 83 9.37 -5.42 1.69
C VAL A 83 8.79 -6.66 1.03
N LEU A 84 7.47 -6.62 0.77
CA LEU A 84 6.74 -7.75 0.22
C LEU A 84 5.71 -7.25 -0.80
N PRO A 85 5.57 -7.93 -1.94
CA PRO A 85 4.56 -7.59 -2.94
C PRO A 85 3.15 -7.44 -2.35
N CYS A 86 2.30 -6.68 -3.02
CA CYS A 86 0.87 -6.73 -2.74
C CYS A 86 0.36 -8.15 -3.00
N GLY A 87 -0.54 -8.65 -2.16
CA GLY A 87 -1.01 -10.03 -2.23
C GLY A 87 -0.13 -11.06 -1.52
N ALA A 88 1.08 -10.71 -1.08
CA ALA A 88 1.98 -11.60 -0.34
C ALA A 88 1.52 -11.88 1.12
N GLY A 89 0.44 -11.25 1.58
CA GLY A 89 -0.07 -11.45 2.93
C GLY A 89 0.68 -10.67 4.01
N LYS A 90 1.04 -9.40 3.75
CA LYS A 90 1.69 -8.51 4.71
C LYS A 90 0.99 -8.48 6.07
N THR A 91 -0.36 -8.41 6.08
CA THR A 91 -1.16 -8.45 7.30
C THR A 91 -0.93 -9.74 8.10
N VAL A 92 -0.89 -10.90 7.41
CA VAL A 92 -0.61 -12.20 8.03
C VAL A 92 0.80 -12.23 8.66
N ILE A 93 1.80 -11.68 7.95
CA ILE A 93 3.18 -11.57 8.48
C ILE A 93 3.23 -10.67 9.73
N GLY A 94 2.52 -9.54 9.72
CA GLY A 94 2.43 -8.66 10.89
C GLY A 94 1.77 -9.34 12.08
N ILE A 95 0.68 -10.09 11.86
CA ILE A 95 0.00 -10.89 12.89
C ILE A 95 0.94 -11.99 13.41
N ALA A 96 1.68 -12.67 12.55
CA ALA A 96 2.64 -13.67 12.94
C ALA A 96 3.81 -13.08 13.76
N ALA A 97 4.30 -11.89 13.38
CA ALA A 97 5.30 -11.16 14.15
C ALA A 97 4.79 -10.80 15.55
N MET A 98 3.53 -10.33 15.65
CA MET A 98 2.88 -10.07 16.93
C MET A 98 2.79 -11.34 17.80
N SER A 99 2.37 -12.46 17.22
CA SER A 99 2.29 -13.75 17.93
C SER A 99 3.68 -14.27 18.36
N LYS A 100 4.74 -13.93 17.62
CA LYS A 100 6.13 -14.29 17.99
C LYS A 100 6.68 -13.39 19.10
N VAL A 101 6.32 -12.10 19.08
CA VAL A 101 6.76 -11.09 20.06
C VAL A 101 6.04 -11.23 21.39
N LYS A 102 4.75 -11.56 21.38
CA LYS A 102 3.88 -11.76 22.56
C LYS A 102 3.87 -10.57 23.53
N GLN A 103 3.68 -9.37 22.99
CA GLN A 103 3.59 -8.14 23.78
C GLN A 103 2.46 -7.26 23.28
N LYS A 104 1.96 -6.34 24.14
CA LYS A 104 0.99 -5.33 23.73
C LYS A 104 1.43 -4.65 22.43
N THR A 105 0.52 -4.57 21.47
CA THR A 105 0.84 -4.17 20.11
C THR A 105 -0.03 -3.01 19.63
N LEU A 106 0.61 -1.96 19.12
CA LEU A 106 -0.04 -0.86 18.38
C LEU A 106 0.16 -1.08 16.88
N ILE A 107 -0.92 -1.02 16.10
CA ILE A 107 -0.89 -1.18 14.65
C ILE A 107 -1.39 0.11 14.00
N LEU A 108 -0.59 0.67 13.11
CA LEU A 108 -0.89 1.90 12.40
C LEU A 108 -1.10 1.64 10.93
N THR A 109 -2.26 2.07 10.42
CA THR A 109 -2.69 1.83 9.05
C THR A 109 -2.93 3.15 8.30
N THR A 110 -3.14 3.06 7.00
CA THR A 110 -3.35 4.25 6.15
C THR A 110 -4.74 4.88 6.30
N ASN A 111 -5.77 4.09 6.61
CA ASN A 111 -7.16 4.56 6.69
C ASN A 111 -8.04 3.64 7.56
N ILE A 112 -9.28 4.05 7.79
CA ILE A 112 -10.26 3.32 8.62
C ILE A 112 -10.62 1.93 8.09
N THR A 113 -10.65 1.76 6.77
CA THR A 113 -10.98 0.46 6.16
C THR A 113 -9.86 -0.55 6.39
N ALA A 114 -8.61 -0.14 6.17
CA ALA A 114 -7.45 -0.98 6.49
C ALA A 114 -7.40 -1.32 7.98
N LEU A 115 -7.73 -0.36 8.86
CA LEU A 115 -7.83 -0.56 10.30
C LEU A 115 -8.83 -1.68 10.64
N ARG A 116 -10.06 -1.59 10.11
CA ARG A 116 -11.11 -2.59 10.36
C ARG A 116 -10.76 -3.95 9.77
N GLN A 117 -10.09 -3.97 8.62
CA GLN A 117 -9.55 -5.21 8.03
C GLN A 117 -8.50 -5.85 8.95
N TRP A 118 -7.52 -5.09 9.44
CA TRP A 118 -6.51 -5.60 10.38
C TRP A 118 -7.17 -6.19 11.63
N ARG A 119 -8.13 -5.46 12.22
CA ARG A 119 -8.85 -5.93 13.40
C ARG A 119 -9.56 -7.27 13.14
N GLN A 120 -10.27 -7.39 12.02
CA GLN A 120 -10.95 -8.62 11.63
C GLN A 120 -9.97 -9.78 11.37
N GLU A 121 -8.88 -9.51 10.70
CA GLU A 121 -7.83 -10.49 10.42
C GLU A 121 -7.18 -11.02 11.72
N ILE A 122 -6.92 -10.16 12.70
CA ILE A 122 -6.38 -10.55 14.00
C ILE A 122 -7.34 -11.50 14.73
N ILE A 123 -8.60 -11.10 14.87
CA ILE A 123 -9.63 -11.89 15.56
C ILE A 123 -9.82 -13.26 14.89
N THR A 124 -9.73 -13.34 13.56
CA THR A 124 -9.97 -14.59 12.82
C THR A 124 -8.75 -15.51 12.74
N LYS A 125 -7.55 -14.99 12.95
CA LYS A 125 -6.29 -15.72 12.74
C LYS A 125 -5.45 -15.92 14.00
N THR A 126 -5.91 -15.42 15.13
CA THR A 126 -5.20 -15.59 16.41
C THR A 126 -6.14 -16.13 17.48
N THR A 127 -5.58 -16.41 18.66
CA THR A 127 -6.34 -16.80 19.87
C THR A 127 -7.02 -15.63 20.56
N LEU A 128 -6.79 -14.38 20.09
CA LEU A 128 -7.37 -13.18 20.68
C LEU A 128 -8.88 -13.08 20.43
N THR A 129 -9.59 -12.61 21.43
CA THR A 129 -11.01 -12.32 21.37
C THR A 129 -11.28 -10.86 20.95
N ALA A 130 -12.50 -10.55 20.52
CA ALA A 130 -12.85 -9.22 20.01
C ALA A 130 -12.67 -8.09 21.03
N ASP A 131 -12.81 -8.39 22.32
CA ASP A 131 -12.59 -7.44 23.42
C ASP A 131 -11.11 -7.15 23.72
N GLN A 132 -10.19 -7.96 23.21
CA GLN A 132 -8.74 -7.74 23.32
C GLN A 132 -8.17 -6.93 22.15
N VAL A 133 -8.97 -6.70 21.10
CA VAL A 133 -8.54 -5.98 19.87
C VAL A 133 -9.35 -4.71 19.69
N GLY A 134 -8.78 -3.56 20.06
CA GLY A 134 -9.42 -2.25 20.04
C GLY A 134 -9.34 -1.56 18.68
N GLU A 135 -10.37 -0.77 18.39
CA GLU A 135 -10.42 0.22 17.32
C GLU A 135 -10.18 1.61 17.91
N TYR A 136 -9.12 2.30 17.48
CA TYR A 136 -8.91 3.70 17.83
C TYR A 136 -9.01 4.57 16.58
N SER A 137 -10.23 5.04 16.32
CA SER A 137 -10.62 5.76 15.10
C SER A 137 -11.30 7.10 15.42
N GLY A 138 -11.80 7.80 14.40
CA GLY A 138 -12.64 9.00 14.58
C GLY A 138 -13.96 8.72 15.31
N GLU A 139 -14.49 7.51 15.17
CA GLU A 139 -15.79 7.09 15.69
C GLU A 139 -15.67 6.34 17.03
N VAL A 140 -14.62 5.54 17.18
CA VAL A 140 -14.40 4.66 18.33
C VAL A 140 -13.05 4.97 18.97
N LYS A 141 -12.94 4.95 20.30
CA LYS A 141 -11.75 5.28 21.08
C LYS A 141 -11.44 4.17 22.08
N GLU A 142 -11.30 2.94 21.59
CA GLU A 142 -10.97 1.79 22.41
C GLU A 142 -9.48 1.47 22.39
N ILE A 143 -8.81 1.61 23.55
CA ILE A 143 -7.46 1.15 23.75
C ILE A 143 -7.53 -0.23 24.42
N ARG A 144 -6.91 -1.23 23.78
CA ARG A 144 -6.89 -2.64 24.19
C ARG A 144 -5.47 -3.19 24.07
N PRO A 145 -5.16 -4.38 24.58
CA PRO A 145 -3.82 -4.99 24.46
C PRO A 145 -3.29 -5.02 23.02
N VAL A 146 -4.17 -5.19 22.03
CA VAL A 146 -3.88 -4.90 20.62
C VAL A 146 -4.78 -3.75 20.18
N THR A 147 -4.19 -2.65 19.74
CA THR A 147 -4.94 -1.48 19.30
C THR A 147 -4.57 -1.14 17.86
N VAL A 148 -5.59 -0.96 17.02
CA VAL A 148 -5.39 -0.55 15.62
C VAL A 148 -5.87 0.87 15.42
N SER A 149 -5.04 1.71 14.82
CA SER A 149 -5.33 3.13 14.52
C SER A 149 -4.89 3.50 13.10
N SER A 150 -5.14 4.73 12.69
CA SER A 150 -4.73 5.22 11.38
C SER A 150 -3.81 6.43 11.47
N TYR A 151 -2.91 6.58 10.49
CA TYR A 151 -2.04 7.75 10.37
C TYR A 151 -2.82 9.06 10.31
N GLN A 152 -3.99 9.06 9.63
CA GLN A 152 -4.85 10.23 9.51
C GLN A 152 -5.35 10.73 10.85
N LEU A 153 -5.72 9.81 11.76
CA LEU A 153 -6.17 10.19 13.10
C LEU A 153 -5.03 10.78 13.93
N LEU A 154 -3.85 10.17 13.86
CA LEU A 154 -2.67 10.65 14.60
C LEU A 154 -2.23 12.03 14.14
N THR A 155 -2.43 12.37 12.86
CA THR A 155 -2.11 13.68 12.30
C THR A 155 -3.26 14.69 12.36
N TYR A 156 -4.38 14.31 12.99
CA TYR A 156 -5.51 15.22 13.15
C TYR A 156 -5.20 16.36 14.10
N ARG A 157 -5.52 17.59 13.69
CA ARG A 157 -5.44 18.81 14.47
C ARG A 157 -6.77 19.55 14.44
N LYS A 158 -7.14 20.14 15.57
CA LYS A 158 -8.34 20.99 15.63
C LYS A 158 -8.16 22.32 14.90
N SER A 159 -6.92 22.81 14.82
CA SER A 159 -6.53 24.02 14.09
C SER A 159 -5.20 23.78 13.36
N LYS A 160 -4.89 24.59 12.33
CA LYS A 160 -3.69 24.45 11.51
C LYS A 160 -2.38 24.51 12.33
N ASP A 161 -2.37 25.28 13.40
CA ASP A 161 -1.20 25.49 14.28
C ASP A 161 -1.35 24.77 15.64
N GLY A 162 -2.40 23.94 15.80
CA GLY A 162 -2.67 23.18 17.03
C GLY A 162 -1.82 21.92 17.15
N GLU A 163 -1.74 21.40 18.37
CA GLU A 163 -1.11 20.12 18.65
C GLU A 163 -1.91 18.95 18.05
N PHE A 164 -1.23 17.83 17.84
CA PHE A 164 -1.87 16.60 17.36
C PHE A 164 -2.66 15.94 18.49
N ALA A 165 -3.98 15.97 18.37
CA ALA A 165 -4.90 15.59 19.45
C ALA A 165 -4.83 14.11 19.89
N HIS A 166 -4.16 13.25 19.11
CA HIS A 166 -4.16 11.80 19.34
C HIS A 166 -2.73 11.22 19.43
N MET A 167 -1.70 12.06 19.54
CA MET A 167 -0.31 11.55 19.67
C MET A 167 -0.05 10.85 20.99
N ASP A 168 -0.81 11.19 22.04
CA ASP A 168 -0.72 10.53 23.34
C ASP A 168 -1.01 9.03 23.29
N LEU A 169 -1.64 8.53 22.22
CA LEU A 169 -1.83 7.09 22.00
C LEU A 169 -0.50 6.31 22.06
N PHE A 170 0.58 6.89 21.62
CA PHE A 170 1.89 6.24 21.66
C PHE A 170 2.39 6.02 23.09
N ASN A 171 2.00 6.88 24.02
CA ASN A 171 2.42 6.84 25.41
C ASN A 171 1.31 6.32 26.36
N SER A 172 0.12 6.04 25.83
CA SER A 172 -1.04 5.61 26.63
C SER A 172 -0.88 4.24 27.27
N GLU A 173 -0.07 3.38 26.65
CA GLU A 173 0.19 2.03 27.07
C GLU A 173 1.68 1.68 26.93
N ASN A 174 2.11 0.64 27.64
CA ASN A 174 3.46 0.12 27.50
C ASN A 174 3.55 -0.84 26.29
N TRP A 175 3.57 -0.24 25.08
CA TRP A 175 3.65 -0.98 23.83
C TRP A 175 5.00 -1.68 23.68
N GLY A 176 4.99 -3.00 23.45
CA GLY A 176 6.21 -3.75 23.16
C GLY A 176 6.48 -3.91 21.66
N LEU A 177 5.44 -3.79 20.82
CA LEU A 177 5.54 -3.83 19.36
C LEU A 177 4.70 -2.71 18.73
N ILE A 178 5.27 -2.02 17.76
CA ILE A 178 4.49 -1.12 16.89
C ILE A 178 4.64 -1.60 15.45
N ILE A 179 3.51 -1.84 14.77
CA ILE A 179 3.47 -2.24 13.36
C ILE A 179 3.00 -1.05 12.53
N TYR A 180 3.78 -0.71 11.50
CA TYR A 180 3.51 0.37 10.55
C TYR A 180 3.15 -0.26 9.21
N ASP A 181 1.85 -0.32 8.90
CA ASP A 181 1.37 -0.81 7.61
C ASP A 181 1.51 0.26 6.52
N GLU A 182 1.98 -0.15 5.34
CA GLU A 182 2.38 0.75 4.25
C GLU A 182 3.28 1.90 4.74
N VAL A 183 4.36 1.51 5.40
CA VAL A 183 5.26 2.43 6.12
C VAL A 183 5.82 3.57 5.28
N HIS A 184 5.91 3.41 3.96
CA HIS A 184 6.30 4.48 3.05
C HIS A 184 5.31 5.67 3.04
N MET A 185 4.07 5.48 3.48
CA MET A 185 3.04 6.51 3.60
C MET A 185 3.07 7.25 4.95
N LEU A 186 4.00 6.91 5.83
CA LEU A 186 4.08 7.52 7.16
C LEU A 186 4.28 9.04 7.04
N PRO A 187 3.35 9.87 7.57
CA PRO A 187 3.44 11.33 7.44
C PRO A 187 4.61 11.92 8.23
N ALA A 188 5.26 12.96 7.71
CA ALA A 188 6.38 13.62 8.36
C ALA A 188 6.15 14.07 9.83
N PRO A 189 4.95 14.54 10.24
CA PRO A 189 4.67 14.82 11.64
C PRO A 189 4.70 13.57 12.53
N VAL A 190 4.20 12.43 12.02
CA VAL A 190 4.26 11.15 12.77
C VAL A 190 5.70 10.70 12.91
N PHE A 191 6.55 10.88 11.90
CA PHE A 191 7.98 10.60 12.00
C PHE A 191 8.62 11.27 13.22
N ARG A 192 8.35 12.56 13.44
CA ARG A 192 8.93 13.30 14.56
C ARG A 192 8.46 12.80 15.92
N SER A 193 7.21 12.41 16.04
CA SER A 193 6.64 11.87 17.29
C SER A 193 7.04 10.42 17.53
N VAL A 194 7.15 9.61 16.47
CA VAL A 194 7.62 8.22 16.54
C VAL A 194 9.10 8.16 16.95
N ALA A 195 9.88 9.21 16.67
CA ALA A 195 11.27 9.27 17.10
C ALA A 195 11.45 9.16 18.63
N ASN A 196 10.44 9.59 19.39
CA ASN A 196 10.44 9.55 20.85
C ASN A 196 9.73 8.30 21.42
N ILE A 197 9.23 7.41 20.56
CA ILE A 197 8.55 6.19 21.01
C ILE A 197 9.55 5.21 21.60
N GLN A 198 9.23 4.74 22.79
CA GLN A 198 10.08 3.83 23.55
C GLN A 198 9.85 2.34 23.25
N ALA A 199 8.92 1.98 22.37
CA ALA A 199 8.71 0.58 22.00
C ALA A 199 9.97 -0.01 21.35
N ARG A 200 10.48 -1.09 21.95
CA ARG A 200 11.69 -1.76 21.48
C ARG A 200 11.52 -2.33 20.07
N ARG A 201 10.37 -2.91 19.77
CA ARG A 201 10.14 -3.58 18.48
C ARG A 201 9.26 -2.76 17.58
N ARG A 202 9.75 -2.55 16.35
CA ARG A 202 9.10 -1.72 15.33
C ARG A 202 9.16 -2.42 13.99
N LEU A 203 8.01 -2.78 13.46
CA LEU A 203 7.87 -3.49 12.19
C LEU A 203 7.28 -2.56 11.14
N GLY A 204 8.04 -2.24 10.09
CA GLY A 204 7.52 -1.61 8.89
C GLY A 204 7.15 -2.64 7.85
N LEU A 205 5.94 -2.55 7.30
CA LEU A 205 5.46 -3.38 6.20
C LEU A 205 5.21 -2.49 4.98
N THR A 206 5.70 -2.89 3.81
CA THR A 206 5.47 -2.14 2.57
C THR A 206 5.61 -3.03 1.34
N ALA A 207 4.97 -2.62 0.25
CA ALA A 207 5.21 -3.23 -1.06
C ALA A 207 6.42 -2.62 -1.79
N THR A 208 6.76 -1.37 -1.48
CA THR A 208 7.89 -0.65 -2.07
C THR A 208 8.52 0.25 -1.02
N LEU A 209 9.85 0.37 -1.02
CA LEU A 209 10.56 1.29 -0.15
C LEU A 209 10.85 2.65 -0.80
N VAL A 210 10.47 2.82 -2.04
CA VAL A 210 10.71 4.08 -2.75
C VAL A 210 9.69 5.12 -2.28
N ARG A 211 10.14 6.22 -1.71
CA ARG A 211 9.34 7.40 -1.40
C ARG A 211 9.52 8.45 -2.49
N GLU A 212 8.45 9.12 -2.87
CA GLU A 212 8.48 10.16 -3.90
C GLU A 212 9.20 11.43 -3.43
N ASP A 213 9.25 11.63 -2.12
CA ASP A 213 9.96 12.75 -1.46
C ASP A 213 11.45 12.45 -1.17
N GLY A 214 11.93 11.24 -1.51
CA GLY A 214 13.32 10.82 -1.26
C GLY A 214 13.66 10.64 0.23
N ALA A 215 12.65 10.51 1.10
CA ALA A 215 12.83 10.41 2.55
C ALA A 215 12.83 8.93 3.04
N GLU A 216 13.36 8.00 2.24
CA GLU A 216 13.52 6.59 2.64
C GLU A 216 14.40 6.46 3.88
N ASP A 217 15.43 7.28 3.99
CA ASP A 217 16.34 7.29 5.13
C ASP A 217 15.63 7.62 6.45
N ASP A 218 14.57 8.40 6.42
CA ASP A 218 13.76 8.67 7.58
C ASP A 218 13.04 7.40 8.09
N VAL A 219 12.55 6.55 7.18
CA VAL A 219 11.93 5.27 7.55
C VAL A 219 12.94 4.35 8.24
N PHE A 220 14.14 4.24 7.68
CA PHE A 220 15.19 3.41 8.26
C PHE A 220 15.67 3.94 9.61
N SER A 221 15.73 5.27 9.80
CA SER A 221 16.16 5.86 11.07
C SER A 221 15.20 5.56 12.21
N LEU A 222 13.89 5.50 11.93
CA LEU A 222 12.86 5.36 12.95
C LEU A 222 12.51 3.92 13.24
N ILE A 223 12.40 3.09 12.21
CA ILE A 223 11.88 1.73 12.31
C ILE A 223 13.02 0.72 12.32
N GLY A 224 14.07 0.98 11.58
CA GLY A 224 15.21 0.12 11.43
C GLY A 224 15.47 -0.27 9.97
N PRO A 225 16.55 -1.01 9.69
CA PRO A 225 16.95 -1.33 8.32
C PRO A 225 15.97 -2.27 7.62
N LYS A 226 16.09 -2.34 6.28
CA LYS A 226 15.42 -3.38 5.50
C LYS A 226 15.96 -4.75 5.92
N LYS A 227 15.11 -5.57 6.50
CA LYS A 227 15.44 -6.92 7.00
C LYS A 227 15.13 -8.01 5.99
N PHE A 228 14.08 -7.82 5.20
CA PHE A 228 13.61 -8.82 4.26
C PHE A 228 13.08 -8.13 3.00
N ASP A 229 13.34 -8.74 1.86
CA ASP A 229 12.87 -8.26 0.55
C ASP A 229 12.48 -9.47 -0.29
N MET A 230 11.21 -9.59 -0.64
CA MET A 230 10.69 -10.70 -1.44
C MET A 230 10.46 -10.25 -2.88
N PRO A 231 11.24 -10.76 -3.83
CA PRO A 231 11.03 -10.46 -5.25
C PRO A 231 9.67 -10.95 -5.74
N TRP A 232 8.97 -10.09 -6.50
CA TRP A 232 7.64 -10.41 -7.05
C TRP A 232 7.67 -11.67 -7.91
N LYS A 233 8.68 -11.81 -8.77
CA LYS A 233 8.87 -12.97 -9.66
C LYS A 233 9.02 -14.28 -8.90
N LEU A 234 9.59 -14.28 -7.71
CA LEU A 234 9.70 -15.49 -6.90
C LEU A 234 8.33 -15.95 -6.40
N LEU A 235 7.49 -15.03 -5.94
CA LEU A 235 6.13 -15.36 -5.51
C LEU A 235 5.25 -15.80 -6.70
N GLU A 236 5.43 -15.21 -7.87
CA GLU A 236 4.78 -15.60 -9.10
C GLU A 236 5.17 -17.04 -9.50
N SER A 237 6.48 -17.36 -9.52
CA SER A 237 6.96 -18.71 -9.85
C SER A 237 6.49 -19.79 -8.87
N GLN A 238 6.21 -19.41 -7.62
CA GLN A 238 5.65 -20.28 -6.60
C GLN A 238 4.10 -20.35 -6.64
N GLY A 239 3.46 -19.62 -7.56
CA GLY A 239 2.00 -19.58 -7.68
C GLY A 239 1.26 -18.80 -6.59
N TRP A 240 1.98 -18.06 -5.75
CA TRP A 240 1.39 -17.28 -4.65
C TRP A 240 0.75 -15.96 -5.11
N ILE A 241 1.18 -15.44 -6.26
CA ILE A 241 0.55 -14.32 -6.95
C ILE A 241 0.36 -14.70 -8.42
N ALA A 242 -0.55 -14.01 -9.11
CA ALA A 242 -0.80 -14.24 -10.52
C ALA A 242 0.36 -13.75 -11.39
N THR A 243 0.58 -14.42 -12.53
CA THR A 243 1.47 -13.91 -13.57
C THR A 243 0.87 -12.67 -14.20
N ALA A 244 1.61 -11.56 -14.25
CA ALA A 244 1.14 -10.33 -14.86
C ALA A 244 1.67 -10.14 -16.29
N ASN A 245 0.74 -9.95 -17.22
CA ASN A 245 1.00 -9.41 -18.55
C ASN A 245 0.77 -7.90 -18.54
N CYS A 246 1.86 -7.12 -18.61
CA CYS A 246 1.81 -5.67 -18.62
C CYS A 246 1.92 -5.15 -20.06
N ILE A 247 0.89 -4.48 -20.55
CA ILE A 247 0.81 -4.01 -21.94
C ILE A 247 0.50 -2.51 -21.94
N GLU A 248 1.39 -1.71 -22.54
CA GLU A 248 1.15 -0.30 -22.79
C GLU A 248 0.63 -0.12 -24.22
N ILE A 249 -0.58 0.36 -24.36
CA ILE A 249 -1.19 0.65 -25.66
C ILE A 249 -1.03 2.14 -25.95
N ARG A 250 -0.21 2.47 -26.94
CA ARG A 250 0.02 3.84 -27.41
C ARG A 250 -0.94 4.21 -28.51
N ILE A 251 -1.65 5.32 -28.29
CA ILE A 251 -2.61 5.84 -29.24
C ILE A 251 -2.24 7.25 -29.67
N PRO A 252 -2.48 7.66 -30.92
CA PRO A 252 -2.23 9.02 -31.34
C PRO A 252 -3.20 9.98 -30.64
N LEU A 253 -2.75 11.22 -30.38
CA LEU A 253 -3.62 12.30 -29.95
C LEU A 253 -4.44 12.79 -31.15
N GLU A 254 -5.74 12.97 -30.97
CA GLU A 254 -6.59 13.50 -32.06
C GLU A 254 -6.10 14.84 -32.57
N LYS A 255 -6.19 15.07 -33.90
CA LYS A 255 -5.66 16.27 -34.54
C LYS A 255 -6.20 17.58 -33.94
N LYS A 256 -7.48 17.60 -33.54
CA LYS A 256 -8.07 18.77 -32.88
C LYS A 256 -7.41 19.08 -31.55
N LEU A 257 -7.14 18.05 -30.76
CA LEU A 257 -6.49 18.18 -29.45
C LEU A 257 -5.01 18.52 -29.56
N GLN A 258 -4.33 18.21 -30.69
CA GLN A 258 -2.92 18.54 -30.87
C GLN A 258 -2.65 20.03 -30.80
N VAL A 259 -3.55 20.86 -31.36
CA VAL A 259 -3.42 22.32 -31.32
C VAL A 259 -3.60 22.84 -29.89
N GLU A 260 -4.66 22.43 -29.22
CA GLU A 260 -4.91 22.80 -27.82
C GLU A 260 -3.75 22.34 -26.91
N TYR A 261 -3.29 21.12 -27.09
CA TYR A 261 -2.17 20.54 -26.38
C TYR A 261 -0.89 21.35 -26.52
N SER A 262 -0.59 21.85 -27.72
CA SER A 262 0.65 22.59 -28.03
C SER A 262 0.76 23.94 -27.31
N VAL A 263 -0.37 24.57 -26.98
CA VAL A 263 -0.43 25.88 -26.30
C VAL A 263 -0.77 25.80 -24.81
N ALA A 264 -1.15 24.60 -24.32
CA ALA A 264 -1.54 24.38 -22.95
C ALA A 264 -0.34 24.35 -21.99
N ASP A 265 -0.57 24.67 -20.72
CA ASP A 265 0.42 24.43 -19.67
C ASP A 265 0.60 22.93 -19.38
N GLN A 266 1.63 22.58 -18.61
CA GLN A 266 1.97 21.16 -18.34
C GLN A 266 0.81 20.37 -17.72
N ARG A 267 0.02 21.01 -16.86
CA ARG A 267 -1.10 20.36 -16.16
C ARG A 267 -2.24 20.08 -17.13
N GLU A 268 -2.55 21.05 -17.96
CA GLU A 268 -3.56 20.94 -19.00
C GLU A 268 -3.14 19.97 -20.11
N GLN A 269 -1.86 19.99 -20.52
CA GLN A 269 -1.30 19.00 -21.44
C GLN A 269 -1.53 17.56 -20.94
N PHE A 270 -1.27 17.33 -19.65
CA PHE A 270 -1.48 16.01 -19.08
C PHE A 270 -2.97 15.63 -19.04
N ARG A 271 -3.85 16.58 -18.76
CA ARG A 271 -5.31 16.37 -18.78
C ARG A 271 -5.80 16.02 -20.18
N LEU A 272 -5.45 16.82 -21.18
CA LEU A 272 -5.84 16.62 -22.58
C LEU A 272 -5.37 15.26 -23.12
N ALA A 273 -4.13 14.87 -22.80
CA ALA A 273 -3.60 13.57 -23.18
C ALA A 273 -4.35 12.42 -22.48
N SER A 274 -4.67 12.59 -21.19
CA SER A 274 -5.38 11.58 -20.41
C SER A 274 -6.82 11.38 -20.86
N GLU A 275 -7.53 12.46 -21.21
CA GLU A 275 -8.93 12.48 -21.65
C GLU A 275 -9.09 12.28 -23.15
N ASN A 276 -8.04 11.92 -23.89
CA ASN A 276 -8.07 11.67 -25.33
C ASN A 276 -9.24 10.74 -25.72
N PRO A 277 -10.22 11.20 -26.53
CA PRO A 277 -11.41 10.42 -26.90
C PRO A 277 -11.08 9.12 -27.64
N ALA A 278 -9.96 9.07 -28.34
CA ALA A 278 -9.51 7.87 -29.04
C ALA A 278 -9.29 6.65 -28.10
N LYS A 279 -9.12 6.87 -26.80
CA LYS A 279 -9.02 5.81 -25.79
C LYS A 279 -10.30 4.96 -25.72
N LEU A 280 -11.46 5.54 -26.03
CA LEU A 280 -12.75 4.85 -25.95
C LEU A 280 -12.80 3.60 -26.85
N ALA A 281 -12.32 3.73 -28.09
CA ALA A 281 -12.29 2.60 -29.03
C ALA A 281 -11.41 1.46 -28.52
N VAL A 282 -10.24 1.78 -28.00
CA VAL A 282 -9.33 0.78 -27.42
C VAL A 282 -9.92 0.11 -26.18
N ILE A 283 -10.62 0.87 -25.35
CA ILE A 283 -11.32 0.29 -24.19
C ILE A 283 -12.40 -0.68 -24.63
N HIS A 284 -13.18 -0.32 -25.65
CA HIS A 284 -14.21 -1.19 -26.22
C HIS A 284 -13.61 -2.53 -26.71
N ASP A 285 -12.53 -2.46 -27.49
CA ASP A 285 -11.85 -3.66 -28.00
C ASP A 285 -11.29 -4.54 -26.86
N LEU A 286 -10.74 -3.92 -25.81
CA LEU A 286 -10.27 -4.64 -24.64
C LEU A 286 -11.42 -5.32 -23.86
N LEU A 287 -12.56 -4.65 -23.73
CA LEU A 287 -13.73 -5.23 -23.06
C LEU A 287 -14.31 -6.42 -23.85
N GLU A 288 -14.33 -6.35 -25.17
CA GLU A 288 -14.75 -7.49 -26.01
C GLU A 288 -13.72 -8.64 -25.93
N LYS A 289 -12.42 -8.34 -25.96
CA LYS A 289 -11.34 -9.33 -25.80
C LYS A 289 -11.44 -10.08 -24.46
N HIS A 290 -11.83 -9.38 -23.39
CA HIS A 290 -11.93 -9.91 -22.04
C HIS A 290 -13.37 -10.17 -21.59
N LYS A 291 -14.23 -10.54 -22.53
CA LYS A 291 -15.62 -10.88 -22.24
C LYS A 291 -15.73 -12.05 -21.27
N GLY A 292 -16.37 -11.82 -20.11
CA GLY A 292 -16.49 -12.80 -19.04
C GLY A 292 -15.43 -12.71 -17.94
N ASP A 293 -14.41 -11.87 -18.11
CA ASP A 293 -13.47 -11.52 -17.05
C ASP A 293 -14.01 -10.42 -16.12
N ASN A 294 -13.48 -10.36 -14.91
CA ASN A 294 -13.69 -9.21 -14.03
C ASN A 294 -12.72 -8.10 -14.43
N VAL A 295 -13.26 -7.02 -15.00
CA VAL A 295 -12.48 -5.88 -15.52
C VAL A 295 -12.61 -4.69 -14.60
N LEU A 296 -11.46 -4.11 -14.22
CA LEU A 296 -11.36 -2.89 -13.44
C LEU A 296 -10.79 -1.76 -14.30
N ILE A 297 -11.55 -0.70 -14.53
CA ILE A 297 -11.05 0.51 -15.19
C ILE A 297 -10.64 1.53 -14.13
N ILE A 298 -9.41 2.04 -14.25
CA ILE A 298 -8.80 2.96 -13.29
C ILE A 298 -8.44 4.28 -13.98
N GLY A 299 -8.88 5.40 -13.42
CA GLY A 299 -8.53 6.72 -13.96
C GLY A 299 -8.44 7.81 -12.91
N GLN A 300 -7.92 8.97 -13.32
CA GLN A 300 -7.74 10.14 -12.47
C GLN A 300 -8.87 11.17 -12.63
N TYR A 301 -9.34 11.38 -13.84
CA TYR A 301 -10.28 12.45 -14.18
C TYR A 301 -11.71 11.96 -14.08
N ILE A 302 -12.49 12.60 -13.21
CA ILE A 302 -13.87 12.16 -12.90
C ILE A 302 -14.77 12.25 -14.13
N GLU A 303 -14.64 13.32 -14.94
CA GLU A 303 -15.44 13.51 -16.16
C GLU A 303 -15.20 12.37 -17.16
N GLN A 304 -13.94 11.94 -17.35
CA GLN A 304 -13.61 10.78 -18.17
C GLN A 304 -14.27 9.50 -17.63
N LEU A 305 -14.20 9.28 -16.31
CA LEU A 305 -14.76 8.08 -15.69
C LEU A 305 -16.29 8.06 -15.77
N GLU A 306 -16.95 9.21 -15.62
CA GLU A 306 -18.40 9.34 -15.78
C GLU A 306 -18.85 9.13 -17.23
N LEU A 307 -18.04 9.56 -18.21
CA LEU A 307 -18.27 9.29 -19.63
C LEU A 307 -18.18 7.78 -19.90
N LEU A 308 -17.14 7.11 -19.41
CA LEU A 308 -16.98 5.66 -19.54
C LEU A 308 -18.10 4.89 -18.82
N SER A 309 -18.54 5.37 -17.64
CA SER A 309 -19.66 4.78 -16.91
C SER A 309 -20.96 4.81 -17.72
N ARG A 310 -21.25 5.90 -18.40
CA ARG A 310 -22.43 6.03 -19.28
C ARG A 310 -22.31 5.18 -20.54
N GLU A 311 -21.14 5.18 -21.17
CA GLU A 311 -20.90 4.45 -22.41
C GLU A 311 -21.03 2.94 -22.24
N PHE A 312 -20.42 2.43 -21.17
CA PHE A 312 -20.42 0.98 -20.89
C PHE A 312 -21.51 0.53 -19.90
N ASN A 313 -22.42 1.43 -19.50
CA ASN A 313 -23.44 1.17 -18.48
C ASN A 313 -22.89 0.46 -17.23
N ALA A 314 -21.75 0.95 -16.73
CA ALA A 314 -21.00 0.35 -15.63
C ALA A 314 -20.97 1.28 -14.42
N PRO A 315 -21.02 0.75 -13.18
CA PRO A 315 -20.94 1.58 -11.98
C PRO A 315 -19.56 2.24 -11.85
N VAL A 316 -19.57 3.47 -11.32
CA VAL A 316 -18.34 4.24 -11.05
C VAL A 316 -18.22 4.59 -9.57
N ILE A 317 -17.04 4.35 -8.99
CA ILE A 317 -16.70 4.72 -7.62
C ILE A 317 -15.71 5.88 -7.63
N THR A 318 -16.10 6.98 -7.00
CA THR A 318 -15.28 8.18 -6.86
C THR A 318 -15.05 8.55 -5.39
N GLY A 319 -14.28 9.61 -5.13
CA GLY A 319 -14.11 10.16 -3.79
C GLY A 319 -15.43 10.58 -3.12
N LYS A 320 -16.48 10.90 -3.92
CA LYS A 320 -17.80 11.31 -3.42
C LYS A 320 -18.73 10.14 -3.11
N THR A 321 -18.44 8.92 -3.57
CA THR A 321 -19.29 7.75 -3.36
C THR A 321 -19.29 7.37 -1.87
N PRO A 322 -20.43 7.25 -1.20
CA PRO A 322 -20.52 6.88 0.21
C PRO A 322 -19.91 5.50 0.51
N ASN A 323 -19.31 5.33 1.68
CA ASN A 323 -18.62 4.07 2.04
C ASN A 323 -19.54 2.84 1.96
N LYS A 324 -20.79 2.93 2.41
CA LYS A 324 -21.75 1.83 2.32
C LYS A 324 -22.04 1.41 0.87
N GLU A 325 -22.16 2.37 -0.03
CA GLU A 325 -22.39 2.11 -1.45
C GLU A 325 -21.15 1.46 -2.11
N ARG A 326 -19.94 1.92 -1.74
CA ARG A 326 -18.69 1.30 -2.19
C ARG A 326 -18.62 -0.16 -1.79
N GLU A 327 -18.92 -0.48 -0.52
CA GLU A 327 -18.92 -1.85 -0.01
C GLU A 327 -19.89 -2.74 -0.79
N VAL A 328 -21.08 -2.25 -1.10
CA VAL A 328 -22.08 -2.99 -1.90
C VAL A 328 -21.53 -3.25 -3.32
N LEU A 329 -20.98 -2.24 -3.99
CA LEU A 329 -20.46 -2.39 -5.34
C LEU A 329 -19.25 -3.35 -5.38
N TYR A 330 -18.38 -3.30 -4.37
CA TYR A 330 -17.26 -4.25 -4.28
C TYR A 330 -17.73 -5.69 -4.05
N GLN A 331 -18.77 -5.90 -3.22
CA GLN A 331 -19.34 -7.23 -3.05
C GLN A 331 -19.96 -7.74 -4.36
N LYS A 332 -20.72 -6.93 -5.07
CA LYS A 332 -21.29 -7.28 -6.38
C LYS A 332 -20.22 -7.64 -7.41
N PHE A 333 -19.11 -6.92 -7.42
CA PHE A 333 -17.97 -7.23 -8.30
C PHE A 333 -17.28 -8.52 -7.87
N LYS A 334 -17.10 -8.75 -6.57
CA LYS A 334 -16.50 -9.98 -6.03
C LYS A 334 -17.36 -11.22 -6.31
N THR A 335 -18.68 -11.10 -6.23
CA THR A 335 -19.61 -12.19 -6.54
C THR A 335 -19.88 -12.37 -8.04
N LYS A 336 -19.26 -11.55 -8.89
CA LYS A 336 -19.49 -11.48 -10.34
C LYS A 336 -20.92 -11.11 -10.75
N GLU A 337 -21.68 -10.48 -9.87
CA GLU A 337 -22.97 -9.87 -10.22
C GLU A 337 -22.76 -8.68 -11.18
N ILE A 338 -21.66 -7.97 -11.05
CA ILE A 338 -21.11 -7.03 -12.02
C ILE A 338 -19.69 -7.46 -12.40
N THR A 339 -19.36 -7.43 -13.68
CA THR A 339 -18.04 -7.83 -14.19
C THR A 339 -17.18 -6.64 -14.63
N LEU A 340 -17.76 -5.46 -14.73
CA LEU A 340 -17.07 -4.20 -15.03
C LEU A 340 -17.28 -3.20 -13.92
N LEU A 341 -16.17 -2.66 -13.39
CA LEU A 341 -16.19 -1.64 -12.36
C LEU A 341 -15.20 -0.52 -12.72
N ILE A 342 -15.66 0.74 -12.60
CA ILE A 342 -14.85 1.91 -12.88
C ILE A 342 -14.52 2.60 -11.56
N VAL A 343 -13.23 2.93 -11.34
CA VAL A 343 -12.79 3.52 -10.07
C VAL A 343 -11.89 4.73 -10.30
N SER A 344 -12.10 5.77 -9.50
CA SER A 344 -11.17 6.89 -9.45
C SER A 344 -9.94 6.57 -8.61
N LYS A 345 -8.86 7.30 -8.83
CA LYS A 345 -7.63 7.23 -8.04
C LYS A 345 -7.90 7.23 -6.53
N VAL A 346 -8.75 8.13 -6.04
CA VAL A 346 -9.05 8.29 -4.61
C VAL A 346 -9.73 7.04 -4.04
N ALA A 347 -10.59 6.40 -4.81
CA ALA A 347 -11.23 5.15 -4.41
C ALA A 347 -10.26 3.97 -4.41
N ASN A 348 -9.18 4.05 -5.19
CA ASN A 348 -8.19 3.00 -5.32
C ASN A 348 -7.32 2.81 -4.07
N PHE A 349 -7.09 3.85 -3.25
CA PHE A 349 -6.27 3.78 -2.03
C PHE A 349 -7.02 3.26 -0.80
N ALA A 350 -8.34 3.31 -0.80
CA ALA A 350 -9.11 3.19 0.44
C ALA A 350 -9.55 1.77 0.79
N ILE A 351 -9.59 0.81 -0.16
CA ILE A 351 -10.26 -0.47 0.06
C ILE A 351 -9.51 -1.60 -0.67
N ASP A 352 -9.60 -2.79 -0.08
CA ASP A 352 -9.20 -4.05 -0.69
C ASP A 352 -10.09 -4.33 -1.90
N LEU A 353 -9.69 -3.83 -3.09
CA LEU A 353 -10.41 -4.08 -4.33
C LEU A 353 -10.49 -5.59 -4.56
N PRO A 354 -11.66 -6.08 -4.95
CA PRO A 354 -11.84 -7.50 -5.19
C PRO A 354 -11.03 -7.98 -6.40
N ASP A 355 -10.87 -9.27 -6.48
CA ASP A 355 -10.06 -9.97 -7.48
C ASP A 355 -10.49 -9.61 -8.91
N ALA A 356 -9.73 -8.74 -9.56
CA ALA A 356 -9.88 -8.43 -10.97
C ALA A 356 -8.93 -9.28 -11.81
N ASN A 357 -9.41 -9.77 -12.95
CA ASN A 357 -8.59 -10.48 -13.91
C ASN A 357 -7.83 -9.54 -14.82
N VAL A 358 -8.46 -8.39 -15.08
CA VAL A 358 -7.99 -7.37 -16.02
C VAL A 358 -8.08 -6.02 -15.35
N ALA A 359 -7.02 -5.23 -15.44
CA ALA A 359 -7.04 -3.82 -15.09
C ALA A 359 -6.70 -2.99 -16.34
N ILE A 360 -7.48 -1.95 -16.57
CA ILE A 360 -7.29 -1.01 -17.68
C ILE A 360 -7.09 0.40 -17.07
N GLN A 361 -5.87 0.90 -17.16
CA GLN A 361 -5.54 2.24 -16.72
C GLN A 361 -5.73 3.22 -17.86
N VAL A 362 -6.73 4.09 -17.75
CA VAL A 362 -7.09 5.07 -18.80
C VAL A 362 -6.43 6.42 -18.61
N SER A 363 -6.08 6.76 -17.39
CA SER A 363 -5.26 7.92 -17.05
C SER A 363 -4.37 7.60 -15.86
N GLY A 364 -3.08 7.83 -16.00
CA GLY A 364 -2.08 7.59 -14.96
C GLY A 364 -1.96 8.78 -14.02
N THR A 365 -1.29 8.59 -12.90
CA THR A 365 -0.77 9.67 -12.07
C THR A 365 0.63 10.08 -12.56
N PHE A 366 1.17 11.17 -12.04
CA PHE A 366 2.48 11.74 -12.39
C PHE A 366 3.68 10.79 -12.14
N GLY A 367 3.53 9.49 -12.46
CA GLY A 367 4.63 8.52 -12.44
C GLY A 367 4.93 7.88 -11.10
N SER A 368 3.99 7.89 -10.14
CA SER A 368 4.16 7.23 -8.85
C SER A 368 4.39 5.72 -9.00
N ARG A 369 5.59 5.28 -8.66
CA ARG A 369 5.96 3.85 -8.63
C ARG A 369 5.14 3.07 -7.60
N GLN A 370 4.79 3.72 -6.50
CA GLN A 370 4.00 3.14 -5.41
C GLN A 370 2.56 2.86 -5.83
N GLU A 371 1.94 3.82 -6.51
CA GLU A 371 0.58 3.65 -7.01
C GLU A 371 0.51 2.51 -8.02
N GLU A 372 1.51 2.38 -8.87
CA GLU A 372 1.60 1.31 -9.84
C GLU A 372 1.72 -0.06 -9.16
N ALA A 373 2.60 -0.18 -8.16
CA ALA A 373 2.75 -1.39 -7.36
C ALA A 373 1.43 -1.80 -6.67
N GLN A 374 0.70 -0.83 -6.12
CA GLN A 374 -0.58 -1.10 -5.46
C GLN A 374 -1.66 -1.52 -6.46
N ARG A 375 -1.73 -0.89 -7.64
CA ARG A 375 -2.67 -1.26 -8.71
C ARG A 375 -2.41 -2.66 -9.21
N LEU A 376 -1.17 -2.95 -9.56
CA LEU A 376 -0.76 -4.26 -10.03
C LEU A 376 -1.04 -5.34 -8.99
N GLY A 377 -0.69 -5.09 -7.74
CA GLY A 377 -0.92 -6.03 -6.65
C GLY A 377 -2.38 -6.38 -6.37
N ARG A 378 -3.33 -5.57 -6.83
CA ARG A 378 -4.77 -5.87 -6.74
C ARG A 378 -5.24 -6.83 -7.82
N VAL A 379 -4.57 -6.82 -8.96
CA VAL A 379 -4.84 -7.72 -10.10
C VAL A 379 -4.09 -9.05 -9.96
N LEU A 380 -3.00 -9.05 -9.20
CA LEU A 380 -2.11 -10.22 -9.02
C LEU A 380 -2.58 -11.24 -7.98
N ARG A 381 -3.82 -11.20 -7.51
CA ARG A 381 -4.31 -12.19 -6.56
C ARG A 381 -4.53 -13.55 -7.22
N PRO A 382 -4.14 -14.66 -6.55
CA PRO A 382 -4.33 -15.98 -7.11
C PRO A 382 -5.82 -16.31 -7.26
N LYS A 383 -6.19 -16.92 -8.38
CA LYS A 383 -7.59 -17.20 -8.77
C LYS A 383 -8.13 -18.55 -8.28
N GLY A 384 -7.42 -19.28 -7.44
CA GLY A 384 -7.81 -20.63 -6.99
C GLY A 384 -7.20 -21.75 -7.83
N GLU A 385 -7.32 -22.98 -7.35
CA GLU A 385 -6.77 -24.17 -8.01
C GLU A 385 -7.48 -24.47 -9.34
N GLY A 386 -6.72 -24.75 -10.39
CA GLY A 386 -7.22 -25.19 -11.69
C GLY A 386 -7.57 -24.09 -12.70
N ILE A 387 -7.35 -22.81 -12.39
CA ILE A 387 -7.54 -21.68 -13.32
C ILE A 387 -6.16 -21.12 -13.70
N GLU A 388 -5.98 -20.81 -14.98
CA GLU A 388 -4.78 -20.11 -15.45
C GLU A 388 -4.62 -18.80 -14.67
N ASN A 389 -3.58 -18.70 -13.85
CA ASN A 389 -3.38 -17.63 -12.89
C ASN A 389 -2.68 -16.43 -13.57
N ILE A 390 -3.30 -15.96 -14.68
CA ILE A 390 -2.82 -14.82 -15.46
C ILE A 390 -3.69 -13.60 -15.18
N ALA A 391 -3.06 -12.48 -14.95
CA ALA A 391 -3.66 -11.15 -14.83
C ALA A 391 -3.17 -10.25 -15.96
N HIS A 392 -4.05 -9.46 -16.54
CA HIS A 392 -3.73 -8.52 -17.59
C HIS A 392 -3.78 -7.09 -17.06
N PHE A 393 -2.71 -6.34 -17.27
CA PHE A 393 -2.62 -4.94 -16.89
C PHE A 393 -2.34 -4.09 -18.13
N TYR A 394 -3.35 -3.34 -18.57
CA TYR A 394 -3.27 -2.44 -19.71
C TYR A 394 -3.11 -1.00 -19.26
N SER A 395 -2.15 -0.28 -19.86
CA SER A 395 -2.01 1.17 -19.71
C SER A 395 -2.26 1.82 -21.08
N ILE A 396 -3.32 2.61 -21.21
CA ILE A 396 -3.62 3.33 -22.46
C ILE A 396 -3.01 4.72 -22.37
N VAL A 397 -2.09 5.02 -23.29
CA VAL A 397 -1.23 6.22 -23.24
C VAL A 397 -1.30 6.98 -24.56
N SER A 398 -1.53 8.29 -24.49
CA SER A 398 -1.45 9.15 -25.67
C SER A 398 0.00 9.34 -26.09
N HIS A 399 0.30 8.95 -27.34
CA HIS A 399 1.67 8.94 -27.89
C HIS A 399 2.18 10.37 -28.09
N ASN A 400 3.48 10.59 -27.91
CA ASN A 400 4.16 11.88 -28.02
C ASN A 400 3.58 12.98 -27.10
N THR A 401 3.17 12.60 -25.88
CA THR A 401 2.62 13.51 -24.89
C THR A 401 3.31 13.36 -23.54
N LYS A 402 3.00 14.26 -22.61
CA LYS A 402 3.43 14.17 -21.21
C LYS A 402 2.98 12.87 -20.51
N GLU A 403 1.86 12.31 -20.93
CA GLU A 403 1.40 11.03 -20.39
C GLU A 403 2.39 9.90 -20.71
N GLN A 404 3.00 9.91 -21.87
CA GLN A 404 4.04 8.94 -22.26
C GLN A 404 5.33 9.11 -21.44
N GLU A 405 5.74 10.34 -21.14
CA GLU A 405 6.91 10.58 -20.27
C GLU A 405 6.72 9.92 -18.88
N PHE A 406 5.53 10.05 -18.31
CA PHE A 406 5.21 9.39 -17.03
C PHE A 406 5.04 7.88 -17.16
N ALA A 407 4.59 7.39 -18.31
CA ALA A 407 4.53 5.94 -18.59
C ALA A 407 5.91 5.29 -18.57
N GLN A 408 6.97 5.98 -18.99
CA GLN A 408 8.34 5.47 -18.92
C GLN A 408 8.79 5.17 -17.49
N ASN A 409 8.39 5.96 -16.50
CA ASN A 409 8.70 5.71 -15.09
C ASN A 409 8.01 4.43 -14.60
N ARG A 410 6.77 4.19 -15.04
CA ARG A 410 6.02 2.96 -14.74
C ARG A 410 6.67 1.75 -15.39
N GLN A 411 7.03 1.86 -16.67
CA GLN A 411 7.74 0.82 -17.41
C GLN A 411 9.03 0.43 -16.67
N MET A 412 9.82 1.42 -16.26
CA MET A 412 11.07 1.18 -15.54
C MET A 412 10.83 0.43 -14.23
N PHE A 413 9.81 0.81 -13.46
CA PHE A 413 9.44 0.12 -12.23
C PHE A 413 9.05 -1.35 -12.50
N LEU A 414 8.14 -1.60 -13.45
CA LEU A 414 7.65 -2.94 -13.75
C LEU A 414 8.76 -3.85 -14.27
N THR A 415 9.65 -3.34 -15.12
CA THR A 415 10.80 -4.10 -15.61
C THR A 415 11.82 -4.39 -14.51
N GLN A 416 12.05 -3.47 -13.57
CA GLN A 416 12.88 -3.71 -12.38
C GLN A 416 12.30 -4.81 -11.48
N GLN A 417 10.97 -4.95 -11.42
CA GLN A 417 10.30 -6.05 -10.72
C GLN A 417 10.32 -7.37 -11.51
N GLY A 418 10.88 -7.37 -12.72
CA GLY A 418 11.01 -8.55 -13.57
C GLY A 418 9.79 -8.87 -14.43
N TYR A 419 8.82 -7.95 -14.57
CA TYR A 419 7.68 -8.15 -15.45
C TYR A 419 8.03 -7.92 -16.92
N ASN A 420 7.43 -8.72 -17.80
CA ASN A 420 7.41 -8.44 -19.22
C ASN A 420 6.53 -7.24 -19.47
N TYR A 421 7.11 -6.21 -20.09
CA TYR A 421 6.40 -5.01 -20.47
C TYR A 421 6.39 -4.89 -21.98
N GLN A 422 5.19 -4.98 -22.57
CA GLN A 422 4.99 -4.90 -24.01
C GLN A 422 4.43 -3.53 -24.38
N ILE A 423 4.85 -2.99 -25.51
CA ILE A 423 4.33 -1.75 -26.06
C ILE A 423 3.64 -2.08 -27.39
N GLU A 424 2.36 -1.77 -27.47
CA GLU A 424 1.54 -1.92 -28.66
C GLU A 424 1.11 -0.53 -29.16
N TYR A 425 0.94 -0.38 -30.46
CA TYR A 425 0.45 0.84 -31.06
C TYR A 425 -0.93 0.56 -31.65
N ALA A 426 -1.95 1.30 -31.19
CA ALA A 426 -3.26 1.26 -31.79
C ALA A 426 -3.36 2.30 -32.91
N GLU A 427 -3.71 1.86 -34.10
CA GLU A 427 -4.06 2.76 -35.20
C GLU A 427 -5.48 3.27 -35.00
N LEU A 428 -5.67 4.59 -35.11
CA LEU A 428 -7.02 5.11 -35.20
C LEU A 428 -7.61 4.62 -36.52
N ALA A 429 -8.77 3.94 -36.47
CA ALA A 429 -9.51 3.64 -37.68
C ALA A 429 -9.69 4.94 -38.45
N SER A 430 -9.25 4.96 -39.69
CA SER A 430 -9.46 6.12 -40.54
C SER A 430 -10.96 6.38 -40.62
N PRO A 431 -11.43 7.65 -40.48
CA PRO A 431 -12.83 8.01 -40.50
C PRO A 431 -13.51 7.66 -41.82
#